data_a24a9a2170c554d7a984c66879c3029d
#
_entry.id   a24a9a2170c554d7a984c66879c3029d
#
_cell.length_a   1.000
_cell.length_b   1.000
_cell.length_c   1.000
_cell.angle_alpha   90.00
_cell.angle_beta   90.00
_cell.angle_gamma   90.00
#
_symmetry.space_group_name_H-M   'P 1'
#
loop_
_entity.id
_entity.type
_entity.pdbx_description
1 polymer ?
#
loop_
_entity_poly.entity_id
_entity_poly.type
_entity_poly.pdbx_seq_one_letter_code
_entity_poly.pdbx_strand_id
1 'polypeptide(L)'
;MRVDFKNMPDNSRIWIYQSDRDLNESEISIINDKTTTFLDSWQAHGKDLECSYSIINRRFIVIAVNENINPIGGCSIDYSLQLINDISDSIQTNLLNLSLIHI
;
A
#
# COMPACT_ATOMS: atom_id res chain seq x y z
N MET A 1 -3.97 -0.88 -11.82
CA MET A 1 -5.23 -0.09 -11.93
C MET A 1 -5.81 0.11 -10.54
N ARG A 2 -5.78 1.34 -10.09
CA ARG A 2 -6.28 1.69 -8.76
C ARG A 2 -7.81 1.81 -8.78
N VAL A 3 -8.47 1.17 -7.81
CA VAL A 3 -9.92 1.25 -7.62
C VAL A 3 -10.24 1.71 -6.20
N ASP A 4 -11.49 2.02 -5.91
CA ASP A 4 -11.90 2.39 -4.54
C ASP A 4 -11.71 1.22 -3.59
N PHE A 5 -11.21 1.50 -2.39
CA PHE A 5 -10.94 0.46 -1.39
C PHE A 5 -12.17 -0.36 -1.05
N LYS A 6 -13.33 0.28 -0.94
CA LYS A 6 -14.60 -0.40 -0.65
C LYS A 6 -15.05 -1.36 -1.76
N ASN A 7 -14.49 -1.23 -2.97
CA ASN A 7 -14.81 -2.10 -4.10
C ASN A 7 -13.87 -3.30 -4.22
N MET A 8 -12.89 -3.41 -3.32
CA MET A 8 -11.99 -4.56 -3.30
C MET A 8 -12.71 -5.78 -2.75
N PRO A 9 -12.47 -6.98 -3.34
CA PRO A 9 -13.09 -8.21 -2.82
C PRO A 9 -12.60 -8.53 -1.41
N ASP A 10 -13.44 -9.24 -0.63
CA ASP A 10 -13.13 -9.59 0.75
C ASP A 10 -11.91 -10.50 0.89
N ASN A 11 -11.56 -11.25 -0.14
CA ASN A 11 -10.37 -12.10 -0.17
C ASN A 11 -9.15 -11.41 -0.76
N SER A 12 -9.15 -10.09 -0.87
CA SER A 12 -7.98 -9.34 -1.33
C SER A 12 -6.78 -9.62 -0.45
N ARG A 13 -5.60 -9.71 -1.08
CA ARG A 13 -4.36 -9.74 -0.34
C ARG A 13 -4.05 -8.34 0.17
N ILE A 14 -3.70 -8.23 1.45
CA ILE A 14 -3.42 -6.93 2.06
C ILE A 14 -2.07 -6.90 2.75
N TRP A 15 -1.48 -5.71 2.76
CA TRP A 15 -0.30 -5.36 3.54
C TRP A 15 -0.69 -4.20 4.45
N ILE A 16 -0.35 -4.30 5.73
CA ILE A 16 -0.68 -3.28 6.72
C ILE A 16 0.62 -2.74 7.32
N TYR A 17 0.77 -1.44 7.27
CA TYR A 17 1.92 -0.73 7.85
C TYR A 17 1.42 0.22 8.92
N GLN A 18 2.09 0.22 10.06
CA GLN A 18 1.72 1.08 11.19
C GLN A 18 2.80 2.15 11.40
N SER A 19 2.37 3.40 11.49
CA SER A 19 3.21 4.50 11.93
C SER A 19 3.41 4.43 13.45
N ASP A 20 4.58 4.84 13.92
CA ASP A 20 4.86 4.90 15.36
C ASP A 20 4.25 6.13 16.04
N ARG A 21 3.59 7.00 15.29
CA ARG A 21 2.89 8.20 15.77
C ARG A 21 1.73 8.55 14.85
N ASP A 22 0.85 9.45 15.31
CA ASP A 22 -0.20 9.96 14.44
C ASP A 22 0.40 10.77 13.28
N LEU A 23 -0.11 10.54 12.09
CA LEU A 23 0.30 11.26 10.89
C LEU A 23 -0.47 12.57 10.80
N ASN A 24 0.24 13.66 10.50
CA ASN A 24 -0.40 14.94 10.25
C ASN A 24 -0.90 15.06 8.81
N GLU A 25 -1.64 16.12 8.51
CA GLU A 25 -2.25 16.30 7.18
C GLU A 25 -1.21 16.42 6.07
N SER A 26 -0.09 17.08 6.33
CA SER A 26 1.00 17.20 5.36
C SER A 26 1.59 15.84 5.02
N GLU A 27 1.80 15.00 6.03
CA GLU A 27 2.33 13.64 5.84
C GLU A 27 1.33 12.76 5.12
N ILE A 28 0.05 12.85 5.46
CA ILE A 28 -1.01 12.11 4.76
C ILE A 28 -1.07 12.53 3.29
N SER A 29 -0.91 13.82 2.99
CA SER A 29 -0.86 14.31 1.60
C SER A 29 0.31 13.70 0.82
N ILE A 30 1.49 13.62 1.44
CA ILE A 30 2.67 12.99 0.82
C ILE A 30 2.39 11.51 0.55
N ILE A 31 1.80 10.80 1.51
CA ILE A 31 1.45 9.38 1.37
C ILE A 31 0.46 9.20 0.23
N ASN A 32 -0.59 10.03 0.17
CA ASN A 32 -1.58 9.96 -0.89
C ASN A 32 -0.95 10.14 -2.27
N ASP A 33 -0.11 11.15 -2.44
CA ASP A 33 0.53 11.44 -3.73
C ASP A 33 1.42 10.29 -4.19
N LYS A 34 2.28 9.81 -3.31
CA LYS A 34 3.22 8.73 -3.64
C LYS A 34 2.50 7.41 -3.89
N THR A 35 1.52 7.10 -3.07
CA THR A 35 0.79 5.82 -3.16
C THR A 35 -0.10 5.78 -4.39
N THR A 36 -0.84 6.84 -4.68
CA THR A 36 -1.70 6.86 -5.87
C THR A 36 -0.89 6.77 -7.15
N THR A 37 0.24 7.48 -7.22
CA THR A 37 1.14 7.41 -8.39
C THR A 37 1.66 5.99 -8.58
N PHE A 38 2.07 5.34 -7.50
CA PHE A 38 2.57 3.96 -7.57
C PHE A 38 1.47 2.98 -8.01
N LEU A 39 0.30 3.02 -7.35
CA LEU A 39 -0.77 2.08 -7.62
C LEU A 39 -1.34 2.22 -9.03
N ASP A 40 -1.37 3.42 -9.58
CA ASP A 40 -1.88 3.66 -10.94
C ASP A 40 -1.05 2.94 -12.01
N SER A 41 0.21 2.60 -11.72
CA SER A 41 1.11 1.93 -12.66
C SER A 41 1.62 0.57 -12.17
N TRP A 42 1.10 0.08 -11.04
CA TRP A 42 1.60 -1.17 -10.44
C TRP A 42 1.14 -2.38 -11.25
N GLN A 43 2.10 -3.20 -11.64
CA GLN A 43 1.86 -4.34 -12.54
C GLN A 43 2.51 -5.61 -11.99
N ALA A 44 1.99 -6.74 -12.43
CA ALA A 44 2.61 -8.04 -12.29
C ALA A 44 2.50 -8.79 -13.61
N HIS A 45 3.59 -9.43 -14.03
CA HIS A 45 3.63 -10.20 -15.27
C HIS A 45 3.24 -9.37 -16.51
N GLY A 46 3.58 -8.07 -16.50
CA GLY A 46 3.29 -7.15 -17.59
C GLY A 46 1.85 -6.68 -17.68
N LYS A 47 1.02 -6.98 -16.68
CA LYS A 47 -0.40 -6.60 -16.63
C LYS A 47 -0.70 -5.78 -15.39
N ASP A 48 -1.65 -4.87 -15.50
CA ASP A 48 -2.08 -4.05 -14.37
C ASP A 48 -2.64 -4.91 -13.24
N LEU A 49 -2.29 -4.52 -12.01
CA LEU A 49 -2.88 -5.07 -10.81
C LEU A 49 -4.11 -4.22 -10.43
N GLU A 50 -5.23 -4.88 -10.14
CA GLU A 50 -6.34 -4.20 -9.50
C GLU A 50 -6.02 -4.04 -8.04
N CYS A 51 -5.85 -2.80 -7.61
CA CYS A 51 -5.30 -2.48 -6.29
C CYS A 51 -5.96 -1.24 -5.70
N SER A 52 -5.80 -1.10 -4.40
CA SER A 52 -6.28 0.05 -3.66
C SER A 52 -5.48 0.24 -2.38
N TYR A 53 -5.74 1.35 -1.68
CA TYR A 53 -5.14 1.62 -0.39
C TYR A 53 -6.11 2.41 0.48
N SER A 54 -5.84 2.41 1.77
CA SER A 54 -6.57 3.23 2.73
C SER A 54 -5.63 3.66 3.85
N ILE A 55 -5.86 4.85 4.39
CA ILE A 55 -5.18 5.33 5.59
C ILE A 55 -6.22 5.33 6.71
N ILE A 56 -5.96 4.56 7.76
CA ILE A 56 -6.92 4.33 8.84
C ILE A 56 -6.38 4.94 10.13
N ASN A 57 -7.22 5.71 10.82
CA ASN A 57 -6.93 6.31 12.12
C ASN A 57 -5.64 7.14 12.14
N ARG A 58 -5.22 7.67 11.01
CA ARG A 58 -3.98 8.45 10.87
C ARG A 58 -2.72 7.70 11.32
N ARG A 59 -2.78 6.36 11.35
CA ARG A 59 -1.68 5.50 11.80
C ARG A 59 -1.40 4.32 10.90
N PHE A 60 -2.39 3.86 10.14
CA PHE A 60 -2.26 2.63 9.37
C PHE A 60 -2.37 2.93 7.89
N ILE A 61 -1.43 2.38 7.11
CA ILE A 61 -1.50 2.37 5.66
C ILE A 61 -1.81 0.94 5.24
N VAL A 62 -2.93 0.74 4.57
CA VAL A 62 -3.37 -0.57 4.10
C VAL A 62 -3.32 -0.57 2.58
N ILE A 63 -2.58 -1.51 2.00
CA ILE A 63 -2.51 -1.72 0.55
C ILE A 63 -3.18 -3.04 0.23
N ALA A 64 -4.06 -3.06 -0.76
CA ALA A 64 -4.82 -4.24 -1.15
C ALA A 64 -4.66 -4.56 -2.63
N VAL A 65 -4.60 -5.85 -2.95
CA VAL A 65 -4.51 -6.35 -4.33
C VAL A 65 -5.54 -7.46 -4.53
N ASN A 66 -6.25 -7.38 -5.64
CA ASN A 66 -7.15 -8.45 -6.08
C ASN A 66 -6.38 -9.48 -6.90
N GLU A 67 -5.96 -10.56 -6.24
CA GLU A 67 -5.22 -11.65 -6.89
C GLU A 67 -6.12 -12.58 -7.73
N ASN A 68 -7.43 -12.41 -7.67
CA ASN A 68 -8.36 -13.20 -8.51
C ASN A 68 -8.20 -12.87 -10.00
N ILE A 69 -7.82 -11.62 -10.31
CA ILE A 69 -7.63 -11.15 -11.69
C ILE A 69 -6.21 -11.36 -12.15
N ASN A 70 -5.23 -10.99 -11.31
CA ASN A 70 -3.81 -11.07 -11.65
C ASN A 70 -3.02 -11.35 -10.37
N PRO A 71 -2.41 -12.55 -10.24
CA PRO A 71 -1.63 -12.87 -9.06
C PRO A 71 -0.37 -11.99 -8.98
N ILE A 72 -0.02 -11.55 -7.78
CA ILE A 72 1.15 -10.73 -7.56
C ILE A 72 2.42 -11.59 -7.57
N GLY A 73 3.50 -11.05 -8.14
CA GLY A 73 4.80 -11.69 -8.14
C GLY A 73 5.79 -11.04 -7.19
N GLY A 74 6.95 -11.69 -6.99
CA GLY A 74 7.99 -11.19 -6.10
C GLY A 74 8.51 -9.81 -6.47
N CYS A 75 8.70 -9.53 -7.76
CA CYS A 75 9.14 -8.21 -8.22
C CYS A 75 8.14 -7.11 -7.86
N SER A 76 6.84 -7.39 -7.99
CA SER A 76 5.79 -6.44 -7.65
C SER A 76 5.75 -6.15 -6.16
N ILE A 77 5.98 -7.16 -5.32
CA ILE A 77 6.11 -7.00 -3.87
C ILE A 77 7.33 -6.14 -3.53
N ASP A 78 8.45 -6.37 -4.19
CA ASP A 78 9.67 -5.58 -3.97
C ASP A 78 9.46 -4.11 -4.30
N TYR A 79 8.74 -3.81 -5.38
CA TYR A 79 8.39 -2.42 -5.72
C TYR A 79 7.51 -1.78 -4.65
N SER A 80 6.57 -2.52 -4.08
CA SER A 80 5.73 -1.99 -2.99
C SER A 80 6.57 -1.70 -1.74
N LEU A 81 7.57 -2.52 -1.43
CA LEU A 81 8.49 -2.26 -0.32
C LEU A 81 9.33 -1.00 -0.57
N GLN A 82 9.76 -0.76 -1.81
CA GLN A 82 10.46 0.47 -2.18
C GLN A 82 9.57 1.70 -1.97
N LEU A 83 8.28 1.60 -2.31
CA LEU A 83 7.32 2.66 -2.04
C LEU A 83 7.25 2.98 -0.55
N ILE A 84 7.12 1.97 0.29
CA ILE A 84 7.02 2.16 1.74
C ILE A 84 8.30 2.76 2.31
N ASN A 85 9.47 2.32 1.85
CA ASN A 85 10.75 2.89 2.26
C ASN A 85 10.87 4.35 1.83
N ASP A 86 10.43 4.70 0.63
CA ASP A 86 10.42 6.08 0.15
C ASP A 86 9.49 6.96 0.99
N ILE A 87 8.30 6.47 1.31
CA ILE A 87 7.36 7.18 2.20
C ILE A 87 8.00 7.39 3.57
N SER A 88 8.54 6.33 4.17
CA SER A 88 9.18 6.38 5.48
C SER A 88 10.29 7.44 5.53
N ASP A 89 11.13 7.48 4.51
CA ASP A 89 12.20 8.47 4.40
C ASP A 89 11.63 9.89 4.23
N SER A 90 10.59 10.04 3.42
CA SER A 90 10.01 11.36 3.10
C SER A 90 9.35 12.01 4.30
N ILE A 91 8.72 11.23 5.17
CA ILE A 91 8.02 11.74 6.36
C ILE A 91 8.85 11.54 7.63
N GLN A 92 10.03 10.93 7.53
CA GLN A 92 10.94 10.63 8.64
C GLN A 92 10.23 9.91 9.79
N THR A 93 9.48 8.86 9.44
CA THR A 93 8.70 8.07 10.37
C THR A 93 8.86 6.60 10.03
N ASN A 94 9.10 5.77 11.02
CA ASN A 94 9.16 4.33 10.82
C ASN A 94 7.78 3.78 10.55
N LEU A 95 7.69 2.91 9.55
CA LEU A 95 6.47 2.20 9.20
C LEU A 95 6.66 0.72 9.47
N LEU A 96 6.03 0.22 10.53
CA LEU A 96 6.12 -1.18 10.93
C LEU A 96 5.21 -2.03 10.04
N ASN A 97 5.78 -3.06 9.41
CA ASN A 97 5.02 -3.98 8.58
C ASN A 97 4.31 -5.02 9.44
N LEU A 98 3.01 -4.83 9.66
CA LEU A 98 2.19 -5.76 10.45
C LEU A 98 1.86 -7.04 9.68
N SER A 99 2.03 -7.05 8.36
CA SER A 99 1.74 -8.23 7.53
C SER A 99 2.70 -9.39 7.83
N LEU A 100 3.82 -9.13 8.49
CA LEU A 100 4.77 -10.16 8.91
C LEU A 100 4.40 -10.79 10.25
N ILE A 101 3.39 -10.25 10.93
CA ILE A 101 2.94 -10.77 12.22
C ILE A 101 1.82 -11.77 11.94
N HIS A 102 2.11 -13.04 12.18
CA HIS A 102 1.10 -14.10 12.10
C HIS A 102 0.39 -14.19 13.44
N ILE A 103 -0.89 -14.00 13.41
CA ILE A 103 -1.73 -14.15 14.58
C ILE A 103 -2.41 -15.50 14.54
#